data_38f0243f4afa9064be881ff5840fe3e7
#
_entry.id   38f0243f4afa9064be881ff5840fe3e7
#
_cell.length_a   1.000
_cell.length_b   1.000
_cell.length_c   1.000
_cell.angle_alpha   90.00
_cell.angle_beta   90.00
_cell.angle_gamma   90.00
#
_symmetry.space_group_name_H-M   'P 1'
#
loop_
_entity.id
_entity.type
_entity.pdbx_description
1 polymer ?
#
loop_
_entity_poly.entity_id
_entity_poly.type
_entity_poly.pdbx_seq_one_letter_code
_entity_poly.pdbx_strand_id
1 'polypeptide(L)'
;MSAVRDAFTRGRGHFGGPARPGIGPTSAFQNGAAWVARVLVPAIEQGNAELEPERAAFRLDLNLDPHSTNHAHAEFWLAELDGRRAQGLRYSTNVIGGDSVWLYKPGEPERAFGSVAECGADLVWDLLRGAAEEFGAQIGR
;
A
#
# COMPACT_ATOMS: atom_id res chain seq x y z
N MET A 1 9.90 -12.81 8.55
CA MET A 1 9.03 -11.65 8.84
C MET A 1 9.42 -10.47 7.99
N SER A 2 8.48 -9.87 7.35
CA SER A 2 8.77 -8.78 6.45
C SER A 2 8.94 -7.45 7.19
N ALA A 3 9.75 -6.56 6.66
CA ALA A 3 9.91 -5.20 7.16
C ALA A 3 8.56 -4.45 7.11
N VAL A 4 7.71 -4.81 6.16
CA VAL A 4 6.38 -4.22 6.02
C VAL A 4 5.53 -4.54 7.24
N ARG A 5 5.53 -5.79 7.68
CA ARG A 5 4.79 -6.21 8.86
C ARG A 5 5.31 -5.53 10.11
N ASP A 6 6.63 -5.39 10.23
CA ASP A 6 7.25 -4.72 11.36
C ASP A 6 6.86 -3.24 11.40
N ALA A 7 6.89 -2.57 10.26
CA ALA A 7 6.47 -1.18 10.16
C ALA A 7 5.02 -1.02 10.58
N PHE A 8 4.16 -1.91 10.14
CA PHE A 8 2.75 -1.89 10.52
C PHE A 8 2.60 -2.11 12.04
N THR A 9 3.31 -3.08 12.59
CA THR A 9 3.22 -3.37 14.02
C THR A 9 3.68 -2.18 14.86
N ARG A 10 4.71 -1.47 14.43
CA ARG A 10 5.15 -0.25 15.12
C ARG A 10 4.08 0.83 15.06
N GLY A 11 3.47 1.03 13.88
CA GLY A 11 2.38 2.00 13.73
C GLY A 11 1.19 1.64 14.59
N ARG A 12 0.83 0.37 14.62
CA ARG A 12 -0.27 -0.13 15.43
C ARG A 12 0.02 0.04 16.93
N GLY A 13 1.25 -0.24 17.37
CA GLY A 13 1.64 -0.03 18.75
C GLY A 13 1.55 1.43 19.16
N HIS A 14 1.91 2.32 18.26
CA HIS A 14 1.77 3.75 18.47
C HIS A 14 0.31 4.17 18.66
N PHE A 15 -0.59 3.60 17.85
CA PHE A 15 -2.03 3.86 17.97
C PHE A 15 -2.67 3.14 19.14
N GLY A 16 -2.12 2.00 19.54
CA GLY A 16 -2.66 1.15 20.59
C GLY A 16 -2.29 1.57 21.99
N GLY A 17 -1.54 2.66 22.17
CA GLY A 17 -1.23 3.19 23.48
C GLY A 17 -2.48 3.69 24.19
N PRO A 18 -2.39 4.05 25.47
CA PRO A 18 -3.54 4.57 26.19
C PRO A 18 -4.11 5.77 25.44
N ALA A 19 -5.38 5.71 25.13
CA ALA A 19 -6.04 6.80 24.44
C ALA A 19 -5.99 8.06 25.31
N ARG A 20 -5.47 9.12 24.76
CA ARG A 20 -5.56 10.43 25.39
C ARG A 20 -6.71 11.15 24.75
N PRO A 21 -7.75 11.51 25.51
CA PRO A 21 -8.87 12.23 24.93
C PRO A 21 -8.39 13.48 24.20
N GLY A 22 -8.71 13.58 22.92
CA GLY A 22 -8.39 14.73 22.09
C GLY A 22 -6.96 14.84 21.60
N ILE A 23 -6.07 13.87 21.90
CA ILE A 23 -4.65 13.94 21.51
C ILE A 23 -4.21 12.74 20.68
N GLY A 24 -4.89 11.64 20.72
CA GLY A 24 -4.52 10.45 19.94
C GLY A 24 -4.85 10.61 18.46
N PRO A 25 -4.40 9.65 17.63
CA PRO A 25 -4.80 9.61 16.23
C PRO A 25 -6.31 9.55 16.13
N THR A 26 -6.86 10.22 15.12
CA THR A 26 -8.30 10.17 14.90
C THR A 26 -8.73 8.78 14.46
N SER A 27 -10.00 8.43 14.70
CA SER A 27 -10.54 7.17 14.20
C SER A 27 -10.48 7.10 12.67
N ALA A 28 -10.55 8.25 12.00
CA ALA A 28 -10.39 8.32 10.55
C ALA A 28 -9.00 7.81 10.13
N PHE A 29 -7.94 8.27 10.81
CA PHE A 29 -6.60 7.80 10.52
C PHE A 29 -6.46 6.30 10.79
N GLN A 30 -7.01 5.83 11.91
CA GLN A 30 -6.97 4.42 12.28
C GLN A 30 -7.68 3.54 11.26
N ASN A 31 -8.81 4.01 10.73
CA ASN A 31 -9.54 3.29 9.68
C ASN A 31 -8.68 3.14 8.42
N GLY A 32 -8.00 4.21 8.03
CA GLY A 32 -7.11 4.16 6.88
C GLY A 32 -5.94 3.22 7.09
N ALA A 33 -5.30 3.29 8.25
CA ALA A 33 -4.20 2.39 8.59
C ALA A 33 -4.67 0.92 8.61
N ALA A 34 -5.88 0.67 9.11
CA ALA A 34 -6.46 -0.66 9.13
C ALA A 34 -6.70 -1.19 7.71
N TRP A 35 -7.18 -0.34 6.80
CA TRP A 35 -7.36 -0.74 5.41
C TRP A 35 -6.03 -1.14 4.78
N VAL A 36 -5.00 -0.34 4.96
CA VAL A 36 -3.67 -0.67 4.44
C VAL A 36 -3.20 -2.02 4.96
N ALA A 37 -3.36 -2.26 6.26
CA ALA A 37 -2.87 -3.47 6.90
C ALA A 37 -3.68 -4.72 6.54
N ARG A 38 -4.99 -4.57 6.38
CA ARG A 38 -5.88 -5.71 6.21
C ARG A 38 -6.17 -6.03 4.75
N VAL A 39 -6.03 -5.07 3.86
CA VAL A 39 -6.38 -5.23 2.46
C VAL A 39 -5.15 -5.11 1.57
N LEU A 40 -4.44 -3.99 1.63
CA LEU A 40 -3.33 -3.73 0.72
C LEU A 40 -2.13 -4.63 1.00
N VAL A 41 -1.66 -4.67 2.24
CA VAL A 41 -0.45 -5.41 2.59
C VAL A 41 -0.60 -6.92 2.34
N PRO A 42 -1.68 -7.58 2.75
CA PRO A 42 -1.84 -9.01 2.45
C PRO A 42 -1.91 -9.31 0.97
N ALA A 43 -2.54 -8.44 0.18
CA ALA A 43 -2.59 -8.62 -1.27
C ALA A 43 -1.19 -8.53 -1.88
N ILE A 44 -0.39 -7.57 -1.44
CA ILE A 44 0.99 -7.43 -1.90
C ILE A 44 1.83 -8.64 -1.50
N GLU A 45 1.69 -9.13 -0.28
CA GLU A 45 2.42 -10.31 0.17
C GLU A 45 2.07 -11.54 -0.66
N GLN A 46 0.79 -11.72 -0.97
CA GLN A 46 0.35 -12.80 -1.83
C GLN A 46 0.88 -12.65 -3.25
N GLY A 47 0.85 -11.43 -3.78
CA GLY A 47 1.42 -11.15 -5.10
C GLY A 47 2.90 -11.47 -5.16
N ASN A 48 3.65 -11.14 -4.11
CA ASN A 48 5.07 -11.44 -4.03
C ASN A 48 5.34 -12.94 -4.00
N ALA A 49 4.49 -13.71 -3.33
CA ALA A 49 4.61 -15.16 -3.34
C ALA A 49 4.45 -15.72 -4.77
N GLU A 50 3.51 -15.18 -5.53
CA GLU A 50 3.30 -15.61 -6.92
C GLU A 50 4.42 -15.16 -7.85
N LEU A 51 5.04 -14.02 -7.58
CA LEU A 51 6.10 -13.48 -8.42
C LEU A 51 7.49 -14.05 -8.12
N GLU A 52 7.63 -14.81 -7.04
CA GLU A 52 8.93 -15.34 -6.64
C GLU A 52 9.65 -16.11 -7.76
N PRO A 53 8.98 -17.00 -8.50
CA PRO A 53 9.67 -17.70 -9.61
C PRO A 53 10.13 -16.76 -10.72
N GLU A 54 9.53 -15.60 -10.85
CA GLU A 54 9.89 -14.61 -11.86
C GLU A 54 11.00 -13.67 -11.39
N ARG A 55 11.47 -13.81 -10.17
CA ARG A 55 12.51 -12.98 -9.57
C ARG A 55 12.11 -11.50 -9.58
N ALA A 56 10.86 -11.24 -9.24
CA ALA A 56 10.31 -9.89 -9.10
C ALA A 56 9.49 -9.81 -7.83
N ALA A 57 9.34 -8.62 -7.29
CA ALA A 57 8.54 -8.40 -6.09
C ALA A 57 8.01 -6.97 -6.07
N PHE A 58 6.85 -6.78 -5.47
CA PHE A 58 6.39 -5.46 -5.09
C PHE A 58 7.21 -4.96 -3.92
N ARG A 59 7.73 -3.75 -4.04
CA ARG A 59 8.28 -3.00 -2.93
C ARG A 59 7.20 -2.13 -2.34
N LEU A 60 7.33 -1.79 -1.08
CA LEU A 60 6.29 -1.09 -0.34
C LEU A 60 6.94 -0.10 0.60
N ASP A 61 6.42 1.12 0.59
CA ASP A 61 6.84 2.19 1.49
C ASP A 61 5.58 2.74 2.17
N LEU A 62 5.48 2.55 3.47
CA LEU A 62 4.31 2.93 4.25
C LEU A 62 4.60 4.15 5.12
N ASN A 63 3.62 5.03 5.22
CA ASN A 63 3.62 6.05 6.24
C ASN A 63 2.29 5.97 6.99
N LEU A 64 2.32 5.34 8.15
CA LEU A 64 1.18 5.17 9.03
C LEU A 64 1.39 5.90 10.35
N ASP A 65 2.23 6.94 10.34
CA ASP A 65 2.51 7.76 11.51
C ASP A 65 1.65 9.02 11.49
N PRO A 66 0.69 9.16 12.41
CA PRO A 66 -0.20 10.32 12.44
C PRO A 66 0.51 11.64 12.74
N HIS A 67 1.74 11.59 13.24
CA HIS A 67 2.55 12.79 13.48
C HIS A 67 3.30 13.25 12.23
N SER A 68 3.42 12.37 11.23
CA SER A 68 4.17 12.62 10.00
C SER A 68 3.25 12.91 8.82
N THR A 69 2.03 12.39 8.83
CA THR A 69 1.10 12.54 7.72
C THR A 69 -0.33 12.65 8.23
N ASN A 70 -1.16 13.36 7.50
CA ASN A 70 -2.59 13.50 7.83
C ASN A 70 -3.42 12.29 7.39
N HIS A 71 -2.87 11.48 6.49
CA HIS A 71 -3.59 10.35 5.92
C HIS A 71 -2.72 9.10 5.96
N ALA A 72 -3.34 7.94 6.16
CA ALA A 72 -2.63 6.69 5.97
C ALA A 72 -2.15 6.63 4.52
N HIS A 73 -0.86 6.41 4.31
CA HIS A 73 -0.21 6.50 3.01
C HIS A 73 0.58 5.24 2.73
N ALA A 74 0.48 4.76 1.50
CA ALA A 74 1.28 3.63 1.04
C ALA A 74 1.68 3.85 -0.40
N GLU A 75 2.97 3.61 -0.70
CA GLU A 75 3.47 3.56 -2.06
C GLU A 75 3.92 2.15 -2.36
N PHE A 76 3.70 1.70 -3.58
CA PHE A 76 4.18 0.39 -3.99
C PHE A 76 4.60 0.42 -5.45
N TRP A 77 5.57 -0.44 -5.78
CA TRP A 77 6.09 -0.55 -7.14
C TRP A 77 6.72 -1.92 -7.31
N LEU A 78 6.73 -2.39 -8.55
CA LEU A 78 7.41 -3.63 -8.86
C LEU A 78 8.90 -3.39 -9.07
N ALA A 79 9.70 -4.35 -8.65
CA ALA A 79 11.13 -4.32 -8.84
C ALA A 79 11.63 -5.69 -9.28
N GLU A 80 12.54 -5.70 -10.22
CA GLU A 80 13.27 -6.88 -10.61
C GLU A 80 14.38 -7.14 -9.59
N LEU A 81 14.49 -8.36 -9.11
CA LEU A 81 15.43 -8.69 -8.05
C LEU A 81 16.81 -9.06 -8.58
N ASP A 82 16.86 -9.51 -9.82
CA ASP A 82 18.10 -9.95 -10.48
C ASP A 82 18.33 -9.16 -11.76
N GLY A 83 19.49 -9.35 -12.37
CA GLY A 83 19.81 -8.80 -13.67
C GLY A 83 19.86 -7.29 -13.67
N ARG A 84 19.05 -6.66 -14.49
CA ARG A 84 19.07 -5.21 -14.69
C ARG A 84 18.47 -4.42 -13.51
N ARG A 85 17.81 -5.09 -12.59
CA ARG A 85 17.15 -4.49 -11.45
C ARG A 85 16.18 -3.36 -11.85
N ALA A 86 15.42 -3.61 -12.90
CA ALA A 86 14.42 -2.67 -13.37
C ALA A 86 13.38 -2.41 -12.30
N GLN A 87 12.81 -1.20 -12.31
CA GLN A 87 11.72 -0.83 -11.40
C GLN A 87 10.55 -0.31 -12.21
N GLY A 88 9.35 -0.66 -11.77
CA GLY A 88 8.11 -0.20 -12.36
C GLY A 88 7.69 1.16 -11.82
N LEU A 89 6.54 1.61 -12.29
CA LEU A 89 5.95 2.86 -11.82
C LEU A 89 5.60 2.77 -10.34
N ARG A 90 5.75 3.88 -9.65
CA ARG A 90 5.45 3.99 -8.22
C ARG A 90 4.01 4.47 -8.06
N TYR A 91 3.16 3.57 -7.59
CA TYR A 91 1.77 3.88 -7.28
C TYR A 91 1.69 4.40 -5.84
N SER A 92 0.84 5.39 -5.61
CA SER A 92 0.61 5.91 -4.26
C SER A 92 -0.86 5.77 -3.90
N THR A 93 -1.13 5.33 -2.69
CA THR A 93 -2.49 5.30 -2.16
C THR A 93 -2.55 6.14 -0.89
N ASN A 94 -3.65 6.88 -0.75
CA ASN A 94 -3.94 7.66 0.45
C ASN A 94 -5.37 7.37 0.86
N VAL A 95 -5.60 7.18 2.15
CA VAL A 95 -6.95 7.03 2.67
C VAL A 95 -7.35 8.35 3.31
N ILE A 96 -8.15 9.11 2.60
CA ILE A 96 -8.55 10.46 2.99
C ILE A 96 -9.80 10.38 3.87
N GLY A 97 -9.75 11.03 5.02
CA GLY A 97 -10.89 11.07 5.94
C GLY A 97 -11.23 9.71 6.55
N GLY A 98 -10.39 8.71 6.39
CA GLY A 98 -10.62 7.36 6.90
C GLY A 98 -11.63 6.56 6.12
N ASP A 99 -12.15 7.09 5.02
CA ASP A 99 -13.24 6.46 4.27
C ASP A 99 -12.95 6.35 2.77
N SER A 100 -12.20 7.28 2.21
CA SER A 100 -12.01 7.36 0.76
C SER A 100 -10.59 6.98 0.38
N VAL A 101 -10.44 5.96 -0.46
CA VAL A 101 -9.13 5.54 -0.97
C VAL A 101 -8.86 6.28 -2.27
N TRP A 102 -7.75 6.97 -2.34
CA TRP A 102 -7.30 7.70 -3.52
C TRP A 102 -6.05 7.04 -4.07
N LEU A 103 -5.98 6.96 -5.39
CA LEU A 103 -4.87 6.32 -6.09
C LEU A 103 -4.20 7.31 -7.03
N TYR A 104 -2.89 7.36 -6.96
CA TYR A 104 -2.06 8.10 -7.90
C TYR A 104 -1.15 7.14 -8.66
N LYS A 105 -1.21 7.22 -9.98
CA LYS A 105 -0.29 6.54 -10.88
C LYS A 105 0.49 7.63 -11.62
N PRO A 106 1.84 7.56 -11.66
CA PRO A 106 2.62 8.59 -12.37
C PRO A 106 2.16 8.78 -13.81
N GLY A 107 2.00 10.04 -14.20
CA GLY A 107 1.52 10.38 -15.55
C GLY A 107 0.02 10.52 -15.66
N GLU A 108 -0.73 10.23 -14.60
CA GLU A 108 -2.18 10.35 -14.58
C GLU A 108 -2.61 11.20 -13.39
N PRO A 109 -3.76 11.90 -13.49
CA PRO A 109 -4.29 12.61 -12.35
C PRO A 109 -4.64 11.67 -11.20
N GLU A 110 -4.50 12.15 -9.98
CA GLU A 110 -4.98 11.40 -8.82
C GLU A 110 -6.49 11.23 -8.92
N ARG A 111 -6.98 10.05 -8.56
CA ARG A 111 -8.40 9.72 -8.66
C ARG A 111 -8.88 8.99 -7.43
N ALA A 112 -10.17 9.17 -7.13
CA ALA A 112 -10.83 8.38 -6.11
C ALA A 112 -10.97 6.95 -6.62
N PHE A 113 -10.50 6.01 -5.81
CA PHE A 113 -10.56 4.58 -6.13
C PHE A 113 -11.84 3.94 -5.58
N GLY A 114 -12.37 4.50 -4.50
CA GLY A 114 -13.59 4.07 -3.85
C GLY A 114 -13.50 4.28 -2.35
N SER A 115 -14.57 3.92 -1.64
CA SER A 115 -14.54 3.93 -0.18
C SER A 115 -13.73 2.74 0.33
N VAL A 116 -13.32 2.79 1.60
CA VAL A 116 -12.60 1.65 2.21
C VAL A 116 -13.46 0.39 2.20
N ALA A 117 -14.78 0.53 2.28
CA ALA A 117 -15.69 -0.62 2.22
C ALA A 117 -15.75 -1.22 0.82
N GLU A 118 -15.63 -0.39 -0.22
CA GLU A 118 -15.67 -0.84 -1.62
C GLU A 118 -14.33 -1.36 -2.12
N CYS A 119 -13.23 -0.86 -1.57
CA CYS A 119 -11.89 -1.25 -1.96
C CYS A 119 -11.46 -2.50 -1.20
N GLY A 120 -12.08 -3.61 -1.53
CA GLY A 120 -11.72 -4.91 -0.95
C GLY A 120 -10.54 -5.55 -1.66
N ALA A 121 -10.22 -6.77 -1.23
CA ALA A 121 -9.09 -7.51 -1.75
C ALA A 121 -9.16 -7.71 -3.27
N ASP A 122 -10.33 -7.96 -3.81
CA ASP A 122 -10.50 -8.21 -5.24
C ASP A 122 -10.11 -7.00 -6.08
N LEU A 123 -10.52 -5.82 -5.65
CA LEU A 123 -10.22 -4.58 -6.37
C LEU A 123 -8.73 -4.26 -6.31
N VAL A 124 -8.12 -4.42 -5.14
CA VAL A 124 -6.68 -4.25 -4.98
C VAL A 124 -5.94 -5.28 -5.82
N TRP A 125 -6.41 -6.53 -5.83
CA TRP A 125 -5.79 -7.58 -6.61
C TRP A 125 -5.78 -7.26 -8.11
N ASP A 126 -6.89 -6.72 -8.62
CA ASP A 126 -6.96 -6.29 -10.02
C ASP A 126 -5.94 -5.19 -10.33
N LEU A 127 -5.76 -4.25 -9.41
CA LEU A 127 -4.76 -3.20 -9.53
C LEU A 127 -3.34 -3.80 -9.59
N LEU A 128 -3.04 -4.72 -8.71
CA LEU A 128 -1.71 -5.36 -8.67
C LEU A 128 -1.45 -6.18 -9.92
N ARG A 129 -2.46 -6.88 -10.45
CA ARG A 129 -2.32 -7.62 -11.69
C ARG A 129 -2.03 -6.70 -12.87
N GLY A 130 -2.73 -5.57 -12.95
CA GLY A 130 -2.47 -4.59 -13.98
C GLY A 130 -1.05 -4.04 -13.93
N ALA A 131 -0.58 -3.73 -12.73
CA ALA A 131 0.79 -3.26 -12.52
C ALA A 131 1.82 -4.32 -12.92
N ALA A 132 1.56 -5.58 -12.58
CA ALA A 132 2.45 -6.68 -12.93
C ALA A 132 2.51 -6.91 -14.44
N GLU A 133 1.38 -6.85 -15.12
CA GLU A 133 1.33 -7.01 -16.56
C GLU A 133 2.12 -5.90 -17.26
N GLU A 134 1.92 -4.67 -16.84
CA GLU A 134 2.63 -3.51 -17.39
C GLU A 134 4.13 -3.61 -17.18
N PHE A 135 4.55 -4.01 -15.99
CA PHE A 135 5.96 -4.18 -15.67
C PHE A 135 6.58 -5.33 -16.47
N GLY A 136 5.86 -6.46 -16.60
CA GLY A 136 6.32 -7.59 -17.40
C GLY A 136 6.55 -7.20 -18.86
N ALA A 137 5.64 -6.40 -19.42
CA ALA A 137 5.80 -5.89 -20.78
C ALA A 137 7.01 -4.95 -20.89
N GLN A 138 7.25 -4.14 -19.84
CA GLN A 138 8.39 -3.22 -19.81
C GLN A 138 9.73 -3.95 -19.82
N ILE A 139 9.89 -4.98 -19.00
CA ILE A 139 11.17 -5.69 -18.88
C ILE A 139 11.35 -6.75 -19.95
N GLY A 140 10.28 -7.19 -20.60
CA GLY A 140 10.34 -8.17 -21.68
C GLY A 140 10.80 -7.61 -23.01
N ARG A 141 11.03 -6.32 -23.11
CA ARG A 141 11.45 -5.64 -24.33
C ARG A 141 12.95 -5.62 -24.51
#